data_41392639278167d7d77dd388f6bf62e1
#
_entry.id   41392639278167d7d77dd388f6bf62e1
#
_cell.length_a   1.000
_cell.length_b   1.000
_cell.length_c   1.000
_cell.angle_alpha   90.00
_cell.angle_beta   90.00
_cell.angle_gamma   90.00
#
_symmetry.space_group_name_H-M   'P 1'
#
loop_
_entity.id
_entity.type
_entity.pdbx_description
1 polymer ?
#
loop_
_entity_poly.entity_id
_entity_poly.type
_entity_poly.pdbx_seq_one_letter_code
_entity_poly.pdbx_strand_id
1 'polypeptide(L)' 'MQKLRKGETIMKGSELIKLLKKNGCSLVGHGGRHDEWFSPITGKTFPVPRHNKEIPKGTALSILKDAGLK' A
#
# COMPACT_ATOMS: atom_id res chain seq x y z
N MET A 1 21.20 12.06 3.54
CA MET A 1 20.27 11.85 2.61
C MET A 1 20.27 10.49 2.04
N GLN A 2 19.16 9.93 1.98
CA GLN A 2 19.01 8.60 1.55
C GLN A 2 18.67 8.51 0.10
N LYS A 3 19.30 7.60 -0.55
CA LYS A 3 19.05 7.49 -1.92
C LYS A 3 18.70 6.08 -2.25
N LEU A 4 17.60 5.85 -2.87
CA LEU A 4 17.21 4.51 -3.26
C LEU A 4 17.86 4.13 -4.56
N ARG A 5 18.26 2.88 -4.65
CA ARG A 5 18.79 2.41 -5.86
C ARG A 5 17.68 1.89 -6.70
N LYS A 6 17.98 1.75 -7.95
CA LYS A 6 17.01 1.27 -8.85
C LYS A 6 16.60 -0.13 -8.47
N GLY A 7 15.33 -0.40 -8.44
CA GLY A 7 14.85 -1.72 -8.13
C GLY A 7 14.71 -2.01 -6.66
N GLU A 8 15.08 -1.05 -5.85
CA GLU A 8 14.96 -1.28 -4.43
C GLU A 8 13.58 -0.99 -3.91
N THR A 9 13.31 -1.51 -2.72
CA THR A 9 12.06 -1.29 -2.07
C THR A 9 11.93 0.16 -1.68
N ILE A 10 10.77 0.72 -1.86
CA ILE A 10 10.59 2.11 -1.54
C ILE A 10 9.90 2.34 -0.21
N MET A 11 9.24 1.34 0.34
CA MET A 11 8.58 1.53 1.61
C MET A 11 8.27 0.20 2.26
N LYS A 12 8.00 0.26 3.54
CA LYS A 12 7.59 -0.91 4.27
C LYS A 12 6.09 -0.95 4.33
N GLY A 13 5.56 -2.15 4.62
CA GLY A 13 4.13 -2.30 4.73
C GLY A 13 3.51 -1.37 5.74
N SER A 14 4.19 -1.17 6.87
CA SER A 14 3.65 -0.28 7.90
C SER A 14 3.56 1.16 7.41
N GLU A 15 4.51 1.57 6.60
CA GLU A 15 4.49 2.93 6.06
C GLU A 15 3.37 3.09 5.05
N LEU A 16 3.16 2.06 4.25
CA LEU A 16 2.10 2.10 3.26
C LEU A 16 0.74 2.17 3.94
N ILE A 17 0.56 1.36 4.96
CA ILE A 17 -0.70 1.36 5.69
C ILE A 17 -0.97 2.71 6.33
N LYS A 18 0.07 3.31 6.88
CA LYS A 18 -0.05 4.61 7.48
C LYS A 18 -0.50 5.64 6.44
N LEU A 19 0.09 5.56 5.27
CA LEU A 19 -0.26 6.47 4.19
C LEU A 19 -1.70 6.27 3.74
N LEU A 20 -2.13 5.02 3.65
CA LEU A 20 -3.49 4.72 3.24
C LEU A 20 -4.48 5.28 4.25
N LYS A 21 -4.22 5.09 5.54
CA LYS A 21 -5.12 5.60 6.56
C LYS A 21 -5.19 7.10 6.54
N LYS A 22 -4.07 7.73 6.30
CA LYS A 22 -4.00 9.18 6.25
C LYS A 22 -4.88 9.73 5.15
N ASN A 23 -5.07 8.96 4.10
CA ASN A 23 -5.87 9.40 2.97
C ASN A 23 -7.29 8.84 2.96
N GLY A 24 -7.72 8.35 4.09
CA GLY A 24 -9.10 7.91 4.22
C GLY A 24 -9.40 6.48 3.84
N CYS A 25 -8.38 5.73 3.46
CA CYS A 25 -8.59 4.33 3.13
C CYS A 25 -8.83 3.55 4.40
N SER A 26 -9.59 2.49 4.30
CA SER A 26 -9.91 1.70 5.47
C SER A 26 -9.80 0.21 5.16
N LEU A 27 -9.53 -0.53 6.22
CA LEU A 27 -9.44 -1.97 6.13
C LEU A 27 -10.84 -2.54 6.08
N VAL A 28 -11.14 -3.32 5.08
CA VAL A 28 -12.48 -3.87 4.93
C VAL A 28 -12.52 -5.39 4.97
N GLY A 29 -11.37 -6.04 4.98
CA GLY A 29 -11.39 -7.48 5.06
C GLY A 29 -10.00 -8.05 5.25
N HIS A 30 -9.97 -9.31 5.67
CA HIS A 30 -8.72 -10.02 5.85
C HIS A 30 -8.66 -11.19 4.90
N GLY A 31 -7.59 -11.26 4.14
CA GLY A 31 -7.34 -12.41 3.32
C GLY A 31 -6.32 -13.30 3.99
N GLY A 32 -5.86 -14.29 3.30
CA GLY A 32 -4.86 -15.20 3.85
C GLY A 32 -3.54 -14.50 4.09
N ARG A 33 -3.01 -13.91 3.04
CA ARG A 33 -1.72 -13.24 3.13
C ARG A 33 -1.82 -11.75 2.97
N HIS A 34 -2.96 -11.27 2.58
CA HIS A 34 -3.16 -9.85 2.33
C HIS A 34 -4.42 -9.40 3.02
N ASP A 35 -4.46 -8.14 3.32
CA ASP A 35 -5.67 -7.53 3.83
C ASP A 35 -6.29 -6.75 2.70
N GLU A 36 -7.62 -6.64 2.73
CA GLU A 36 -8.32 -5.87 1.73
C GLU A 36 -8.58 -4.48 2.25
N TRP A 37 -8.22 -3.50 1.48
CA TRP A 37 -8.43 -2.11 1.85
C TRP A 37 -9.31 -1.45 0.83
N PHE A 38 -10.06 -0.45 1.29
CA PHE A 38 -10.96 0.29 0.43
C PHE A 38 -10.51 1.74 0.35
N SER A 39 -10.51 2.30 -0.84
CA SER A 39 -10.18 3.69 -1.04
C SER A 39 -11.43 4.48 -1.41
N PRO A 40 -11.77 5.52 -0.64
CA PRO A 40 -12.92 6.35 -0.98
C PRO A 40 -12.63 7.23 -2.19
N ILE A 41 -11.36 7.38 -2.52
CA ILE A 41 -10.98 8.21 -3.66
C ILE A 41 -11.35 7.54 -4.97
N THR A 42 -11.04 6.26 -5.10
CA THR A 42 -11.35 5.53 -6.32
C THR A 42 -12.58 4.66 -6.21
N GLY A 43 -13.03 4.40 -4.98
CA GLY A 43 -14.15 3.51 -4.76
C GLY A 43 -13.78 2.06 -4.97
N LYS A 44 -12.50 1.74 -4.96
CA LYS A 44 -12.04 0.38 -5.20
C LYS A 44 -11.46 -0.26 -3.97
N THR A 45 -11.46 -1.59 -3.95
CA THR A 45 -10.76 -2.33 -2.93
C THR A 45 -9.53 -2.90 -3.57
N PHE A 46 -8.51 -3.12 -2.76
CA PHE A 46 -7.26 -3.65 -3.27
C PHE A 46 -6.54 -4.40 -2.17
N PRO A 47 -5.71 -5.37 -2.54
CA PRO A 47 -4.98 -6.15 -1.55
C PRO A 47 -3.73 -5.41 -1.13
N VAL A 48 -3.43 -5.47 0.16
CA VAL A 48 -2.23 -4.85 0.72
C VAL A 48 -1.51 -5.91 1.53
N PRO A 49 -0.21 -6.10 1.31
CA PRO A 49 0.53 -7.08 2.08
C PRO A 49 0.44 -6.74 3.56
N ARG A 50 0.23 -7.76 4.35
CA ARG A 50 0.15 -7.59 5.78
C ARG A 50 1.56 -7.43 6.32
N HIS A 51 1.81 -7.07 7.44
CA HIS A 51 3.13 -7.05 8.04
C HIS A 51 4.09 -5.98 7.60
N ASN A 52 5.19 -5.98 8.25
CA ASN A 52 6.23 -5.00 8.04
C ASN A 52 7.20 -5.40 6.98
N LYS A 53 6.74 -6.10 6.02
CA LYS A 53 7.63 -6.49 4.96
C LYS A 53 7.89 -5.32 4.04
N GLU A 54 9.04 -5.39 3.42
CA GLU A 54 9.37 -4.39 2.44
C GLU A 54 8.55 -4.65 1.20
N ILE A 55 8.04 -3.60 0.63
CA ILE A 55 7.17 -3.72 -0.53
C ILE A 55 7.93 -3.29 -1.76
N PRO A 56 8.01 -4.15 -2.77
CA PRO A 56 8.71 -3.81 -3.99
C PRO A 56 8.07 -2.59 -4.64
N LYS A 57 8.88 -1.85 -5.36
CA LYS A 57 8.43 -0.63 -5.98
C LYS A 57 7.19 -0.83 -6.84
N GLY A 58 7.20 -1.85 -7.67
CA GLY A 58 6.06 -2.11 -8.55
C GLY A 58 4.78 -2.36 -7.77
N THR A 59 4.89 -3.14 -6.72
CA THR A 59 3.72 -3.46 -5.91
C THR A 59 3.21 -2.21 -5.19
N ALA A 60 4.13 -1.43 -4.64
CA ALA A 60 3.74 -0.22 -3.94
C ALA A 60 3.05 0.76 -4.88
N LEU A 61 3.59 0.93 -6.09
CA LEU A 61 2.99 1.84 -7.04
C LEU A 61 1.61 1.37 -7.47
N SER A 62 1.45 0.07 -7.63
CA SER A 62 0.16 -0.49 -8.02
C SER A 62 -0.87 -0.22 -6.94
N ILE A 63 -0.50 -0.41 -5.68
CA ILE A 63 -1.40 -0.16 -4.57
C ILE A 63 -1.77 1.31 -4.49
N LEU A 64 -0.79 2.18 -4.62
CA LEU A 64 -1.04 3.62 -4.56
C LEU A 64 -1.94 4.05 -5.70
N LYS A 65 -1.77 3.46 -6.84
CA LYS A 65 -2.58 3.78 -7.99
C LYS A 65 -4.02 3.35 -7.76
N ASP A 66 -4.21 2.15 -7.22
CA ASP A 66 -5.56 1.66 -6.93
C ASP A 66 -6.23 2.50 -5.85
N ALA A 67 -5.44 3.06 -4.98
CA ALA A 67 -5.96 3.89 -3.91
C ALA A 67 -6.21 5.32 -4.37
N GLY A 68 -5.74 5.67 -5.55
CA GLY A 68 -5.93 7.03 -6.06
C GLY A 68 -4.93 8.02 -5.53
N LEU A 69 -3.82 7.53 -5.02
CA LEU A 69 -2.80 8.39 -4.46
C LEU A 69 -1.65 8.66 -5.42
N LYS A 70 -1.76 8.12 -6.61
CA LYS A 70 -0.66 8.26 -7.52
C LYS A 70 -1.15 8.54 -8.92
#